data_4360491e9721af8a74558f51f1b45628
#
_entry.id   4360491e9721af8a74558f51f1b45628
#
_cell.length_a   1.000
_cell.length_b   1.000
_cell.length_c   1.000
_cell.angle_alpha   90.00
_cell.angle_beta   90.00
_cell.angle_gamma   90.00
#
_symmetry.space_group_name_H-M   'P 1'
#
loop_
_entity.id
_entity.type
_entity.pdbx_description
1 polymer ?
#
loop_
_entity_poly.entity_id
_entity_poly.type
_entity_poly.pdbx_seq_one_letter_code
_entity_poly.pdbx_strand_id
1 'polypeptide(L)'
;IVPKRGKNASMLTRKSDIIAKFISERISVNYIPAIRTENDALHEIRNSVAERLDVLEQNESYLEAMDTINQLQQDILNDIAVGIKQPLQEFMPKIKEVKLQIADERRRNYFRSGIDVIIDDGNPTNIEFKGDGIKSLTAIALLKEHALKSSTPVIIIEEPEAHLHPEAINQLNSII
;
A
#
# COMPACT_ATOMS: atom_id res chain seq x y z
N ILE A 1 31.46 6.07 -11.99
CA ILE A 1 32.72 6.39 -11.25
C ILE A 1 32.83 5.38 -10.11
N VAL A 2 33.73 4.39 -10.24
CA VAL A 2 33.95 3.38 -9.19
C VAL A 2 34.84 4.01 -8.09
N PRO A 3 34.39 4.09 -6.83
CA PRO A 3 35.21 4.67 -5.77
C PRO A 3 36.43 3.78 -5.46
N LYS A 4 37.61 4.37 -5.45
CA LYS A 4 38.85 3.69 -5.03
C LYS A 4 38.76 3.29 -3.57
N ARG A 5 38.94 2.00 -3.29
CA ARG A 5 39.06 1.44 -1.92
C ARG A 5 40.34 2.00 -1.23
N GLY A 6 40.18 2.92 -0.29
CA GLY A 6 41.22 3.42 0.58
C GLY A 6 40.64 3.86 1.93
N LYS A 7 41.47 4.02 2.96
CA LYS A 7 41.05 4.46 4.32
C LYS A 7 40.19 5.72 4.32
N ASN A 8 40.35 6.60 3.34
CA ASN A 8 39.53 7.80 3.18
C ASN A 8 38.11 7.51 2.64
N ALA A 9 37.89 6.40 1.93
CA ALA A 9 36.56 6.03 1.44
C ALA A 9 35.59 5.69 2.59
N SER A 10 36.08 5.02 3.64
CA SER A 10 35.26 4.70 4.81
C SER A 10 34.87 5.92 5.64
N MET A 11 35.72 6.95 5.71
CA MET A 11 35.40 8.22 6.39
C MET A 11 34.41 9.06 5.59
N LEU A 12 34.51 9.08 4.26
CA LEU A 12 33.56 9.78 3.38
C LEU A 12 32.18 9.11 3.44
N THR A 13 32.10 7.78 3.41
CA THR A 13 30.85 7.02 3.54
C THR A 13 30.20 7.32 4.89
N ARG A 14 30.97 7.30 5.98
CA ARG A 14 30.46 7.58 7.32
C ARG A 14 29.94 9.01 7.48
N LYS A 15 30.59 10.00 6.84
CA LYS A 15 30.11 11.40 6.83
C LYS A 15 28.86 11.56 5.97
N SER A 16 28.81 10.91 4.81
CA SER A 16 27.60 10.94 3.95
C SER A 16 26.41 10.27 4.64
N ASP A 17 26.61 9.18 5.35
CA ASP A 17 25.55 8.53 6.13
C ASP A 17 25.01 9.43 7.25
N ILE A 18 25.90 10.14 7.96
CA ILE A 18 25.49 11.10 9.00
C ILE A 18 24.69 12.27 8.38
N ILE A 19 25.14 12.81 7.25
CA ILE A 19 24.45 13.89 6.54
C ILE A 19 23.11 13.39 6.01
N ALA A 20 23.07 12.22 5.39
CA ALA A 20 21.84 11.63 4.88
C ALA A 20 20.82 11.41 6.02
N LYS A 21 21.27 10.87 7.15
CA LYS A 21 20.43 10.69 8.34
C LYS A 21 19.93 12.04 8.88
N PHE A 22 20.81 13.05 8.99
CA PHE A 22 20.43 14.39 9.44
C PHE A 22 19.37 15.04 8.53
N ILE A 23 19.47 14.85 7.22
CA ILE A 23 18.50 15.34 6.24
C ILE A 23 17.19 14.56 6.34
N SER A 24 17.24 13.22 6.37
CA SER A 24 16.06 12.37 6.42
C SER A 24 15.22 12.54 7.69
N GLU A 25 15.86 12.94 8.80
CA GLU A 25 15.16 13.26 10.05
C GLU A 25 14.42 14.62 10.02
N ARG A 26 14.76 15.50 9.05
CA ARG A 26 14.26 16.88 8.98
C ARG A 26 13.45 17.19 7.74
N ILE A 27 13.70 16.48 6.66
CA ILE A 27 13.03 16.70 5.37
C ILE A 27 12.41 15.38 4.93
N SER A 28 11.10 15.37 4.79
CA SER A 28 10.37 14.27 4.19
C SER A 28 10.13 14.57 2.71
N VAL A 29 10.76 13.79 1.83
CA VAL A 29 10.54 13.91 0.39
C VAL A 29 9.47 12.90 -0.02
N ASN A 30 8.35 13.41 -0.53
CA ASN A 30 7.24 12.63 -1.02
C ASN A 30 7.20 12.79 -2.54
N TYR A 31 7.53 11.72 -3.25
CA TYR A 31 7.51 11.70 -4.70
C TYR A 31 6.19 11.10 -5.20
N ILE A 32 5.52 11.85 -6.05
CA ILE A 32 4.30 11.45 -6.73
C ILE A 32 4.68 11.19 -8.18
N PRO A 33 4.74 9.93 -8.62
CA PRO A 33 5.11 9.58 -9.97
C PRO A 33 4.09 10.08 -10.98
N ALA A 34 4.47 10.19 -12.24
CA ALA A 34 3.55 10.46 -13.33
C ALA A 34 2.46 9.38 -13.40
N ILE A 35 1.22 9.81 -13.21
CA ILE A 35 0.06 8.92 -13.33
C ILE A 35 -0.33 8.91 -14.81
N ARG A 36 0.21 7.94 -15.55
CA ARG A 36 0.03 7.85 -17.01
C ARG A 36 -1.11 6.93 -17.41
N THR A 37 -1.53 6.05 -16.53
CA THR A 37 -2.60 5.08 -16.81
C THR A 37 -3.63 5.07 -15.69
N GLU A 38 -4.82 4.64 -16.03
CA GLU A 38 -5.90 4.38 -15.06
C GLU A 38 -5.44 3.45 -13.93
N ASN A 39 -4.69 2.41 -14.28
CA ASN A 39 -4.19 1.43 -13.33
C ASN A 39 -3.18 2.04 -12.35
N ASP A 40 -2.35 2.99 -12.80
CA ASP A 40 -1.37 3.67 -11.92
C ASP A 40 -2.10 4.48 -10.85
N ALA A 41 -3.13 5.25 -11.23
CA ALA A 41 -3.93 6.02 -10.29
C ALA A 41 -4.61 5.13 -9.24
N LEU A 42 -5.26 4.06 -9.68
CA LEU A 42 -5.92 3.11 -8.78
C LEU A 42 -4.95 2.39 -7.86
N HIS A 43 -3.77 2.06 -8.37
CA HIS A 43 -2.70 1.45 -7.58
C HIS A 43 -2.23 2.39 -6.46
N GLU A 44 -1.92 3.65 -6.78
CA GLU A 44 -1.48 4.65 -5.82
C GLU A 44 -2.55 4.95 -4.76
N ILE A 45 -3.83 5.02 -5.16
CA ILE A 45 -4.94 5.20 -4.24
C ILE A 45 -5.03 4.02 -3.26
N ARG A 46 -5.00 2.79 -3.77
CA ARG A 46 -5.06 1.58 -2.93
C ARG A 46 -3.87 1.47 -1.98
N ASN A 47 -2.68 1.75 -2.47
CA ASN A 47 -1.46 1.74 -1.64
C ASN A 47 -1.55 2.78 -0.53
N SER A 48 -1.90 4.03 -0.85
CA SER A 48 -2.01 5.11 0.14
C SER A 48 -3.03 4.80 1.24
N VAL A 49 -4.17 4.19 0.89
CA VAL A 49 -5.17 3.78 1.88
C VAL A 49 -4.69 2.57 2.68
N ALA A 50 -4.06 1.60 2.02
CA ALA A 50 -3.53 0.40 2.68
C ALA A 50 -2.47 0.75 3.73
N GLU A 51 -1.51 1.63 3.42
CA GLU A 51 -0.49 2.10 4.36
C GLU A 51 -1.10 2.73 5.62
N ARG A 52 -2.23 3.43 5.48
CA ARG A 52 -2.94 4.01 6.64
C ARG A 52 -3.64 2.94 7.48
N LEU A 53 -4.13 1.90 6.85
CA LEU A 53 -4.75 0.78 7.54
C LEU A 53 -3.73 -0.10 8.26
N ASP A 54 -2.46 -0.09 7.82
CA ASP A 54 -1.37 -0.84 8.48
C ASP A 54 -1.15 -0.39 9.94
N VAL A 55 -1.53 0.83 10.30
CA VAL A 55 -1.51 1.31 11.69
C VAL A 55 -2.41 0.45 12.58
N LEU A 56 -3.48 -0.12 12.04
CA LEU A 56 -4.37 -1.00 12.79
C LEU A 56 -3.68 -2.29 13.22
N GLU A 57 -2.63 -2.73 12.50
CA GLU A 57 -1.84 -3.92 12.89
C GLU A 57 -1.10 -3.74 14.24
N GLN A 58 -1.03 -2.52 14.77
CA GLN A 58 -0.50 -2.22 16.09
C GLN A 58 -1.59 -2.01 17.15
N ASN A 59 -2.86 -2.07 16.77
CA ASN A 59 -3.98 -1.88 17.67
C ASN A 59 -4.38 -3.22 18.31
N GLU A 60 -4.35 -3.29 19.64
CA GLU A 60 -4.62 -4.51 20.39
C GLU A 60 -6.03 -5.07 20.12
N SER A 61 -7.05 -4.22 20.13
CA SER A 61 -8.43 -4.66 19.85
C SER A 61 -8.61 -5.18 18.41
N TYR A 62 -7.87 -4.63 17.45
CA TYR A 62 -7.87 -5.13 16.08
C TYR A 62 -7.23 -6.52 16.01
N LEU A 63 -6.10 -6.72 16.67
CA LEU A 63 -5.41 -8.00 16.72
C LEU A 63 -6.26 -9.07 17.39
N GLU A 64 -6.92 -8.76 18.51
CA GLU A 64 -7.85 -9.68 19.19
C GLU A 64 -9.03 -10.09 18.31
N ALA A 65 -9.61 -9.12 17.58
CA ALA A 65 -10.69 -9.40 16.64
C ALA A 65 -10.21 -10.31 15.49
N MET A 66 -9.01 -10.04 14.97
CA MET A 66 -8.40 -10.86 13.91
C MET A 66 -8.09 -12.28 14.40
N ASP A 67 -7.61 -12.44 15.61
CA ASP A 67 -7.37 -13.76 16.21
C ASP A 67 -8.67 -14.55 16.38
N THR A 68 -9.74 -13.88 16.80
CA THR A 68 -11.06 -14.52 16.90
C THR A 68 -11.56 -15.01 15.54
N ILE A 69 -11.43 -14.16 14.49
CA ILE A 69 -11.78 -14.55 13.12
C ILE A 69 -10.93 -15.73 12.65
N ASN A 70 -9.62 -15.70 12.95
CA ASN A 70 -8.69 -16.76 12.60
C ASN A 70 -9.08 -18.10 13.22
N GLN A 71 -9.43 -18.10 14.50
CA GLN A 71 -9.85 -19.31 15.21
C GLN A 71 -11.11 -19.90 14.59
N LEU A 72 -12.15 -19.09 14.38
CA LEU A 72 -13.39 -19.54 13.76
C LEU A 72 -13.18 -20.12 12.36
N GLN A 73 -12.32 -19.51 11.55
CA GLN A 73 -12.00 -20.02 10.23
C GLN A 73 -11.16 -21.30 10.30
N GLN A 74 -10.20 -21.39 11.24
CA GLN A 74 -9.34 -22.55 11.38
C GLN A 74 -10.10 -23.79 11.83
N ASP A 75 -11.12 -23.64 12.66
CA ASP A 75 -11.98 -24.76 13.07
C ASP A 75 -12.66 -25.39 11.86
N ILE A 76 -13.22 -24.56 10.96
CA ILE A 76 -13.85 -25.05 9.72
C ILE A 76 -12.82 -25.71 8.80
N LEU A 77 -11.63 -25.11 8.67
CA LEU A 77 -10.55 -25.67 7.85
C LEU A 77 -10.04 -27.01 8.39
N ASN A 78 -9.98 -27.17 9.70
CA ASN A 78 -9.62 -28.43 10.36
C ASN A 78 -10.64 -29.52 10.07
N ASP A 79 -11.94 -29.22 10.15
CA ASP A 79 -13.01 -30.16 9.81
C ASP A 79 -12.91 -30.62 8.35
N ILE A 80 -12.68 -29.68 7.42
CA ILE A 80 -12.46 -30.00 6.01
C ILE A 80 -11.21 -30.86 5.84
N ALA A 81 -10.10 -30.54 6.52
CA ALA A 81 -8.85 -31.30 6.44
C ALA A 81 -9.03 -32.74 6.91
N VAL A 82 -9.80 -32.96 7.98
CA VAL A 82 -10.16 -34.30 8.48
C VAL A 82 -10.99 -35.04 7.43
N GLY A 83 -12.00 -34.38 6.84
CA GLY A 83 -12.84 -34.97 5.81
C GLY A 83 -12.10 -35.40 4.54
N ILE A 84 -11.06 -34.67 4.19
CA ILE A 84 -10.22 -34.98 3.00
C ILE A 84 -9.19 -36.06 3.30
N LYS A 85 -8.72 -36.16 4.53
CA LYS A 85 -7.64 -37.10 4.90
C LYS A 85 -7.97 -38.54 4.58
N GLN A 86 -9.15 -39.00 4.96
CA GLN A 86 -9.55 -40.39 4.77
C GLN A 86 -9.60 -40.80 3.29
N PRO A 87 -10.32 -40.10 2.40
CA PRO A 87 -10.27 -40.39 0.96
C PRO A 87 -8.87 -40.34 0.36
N LEU A 88 -8.04 -39.38 0.79
CA LEU A 88 -6.66 -39.30 0.30
C LEU A 88 -5.82 -40.50 0.74
N GLN A 89 -6.01 -41.02 1.94
CA GLN A 89 -5.29 -42.20 2.43
C GLN A 89 -5.69 -43.48 1.70
N GLU A 90 -6.91 -43.57 1.18
CA GLU A 90 -7.36 -44.68 0.33
C GLU A 90 -6.56 -44.74 -0.98
N PHE A 91 -6.25 -43.57 -1.59
CA PHE A 91 -5.45 -43.47 -2.80
C PHE A 91 -3.94 -43.46 -2.51
N MET A 92 -3.54 -42.86 -1.39
CA MET A 92 -2.13 -42.63 -1.03
C MET A 92 -1.90 -42.94 0.47
N PRO A 93 -1.73 -44.21 0.84
CA PRO A 93 -1.62 -44.64 2.27
C PRO A 93 -0.46 -43.99 3.03
N LYS A 94 0.51 -43.41 2.36
CA LYS A 94 1.66 -42.73 2.97
C LYS A 94 1.34 -41.33 3.52
N ILE A 95 0.17 -40.76 3.21
CA ILE A 95 -0.23 -39.44 3.72
C ILE A 95 -0.49 -39.54 5.21
N LYS A 96 0.28 -38.81 6.01
CA LYS A 96 0.15 -38.79 7.47
C LYS A 96 -0.79 -37.70 7.94
N GLU A 97 -0.76 -36.54 7.31
CA GLU A 97 -1.51 -35.37 7.73
C GLU A 97 -1.92 -34.53 6.53
N VAL A 98 -3.07 -33.90 6.63
CA VAL A 98 -3.57 -32.85 5.74
C VAL A 98 -3.79 -31.61 6.57
N LYS A 99 -3.20 -30.48 6.21
CA LYS A 99 -3.40 -29.19 6.86
C LYS A 99 -3.95 -28.18 5.85
N LEU A 100 -5.00 -27.49 6.26
CA LEU A 100 -5.53 -26.33 5.55
C LEU A 100 -5.31 -25.10 6.42
N GLN A 101 -4.76 -24.05 5.85
CA GLN A 101 -4.52 -22.79 6.54
C GLN A 101 -4.62 -21.62 5.57
N ILE A 102 -5.06 -20.47 6.05
CA ILE A 102 -5.02 -19.21 5.30
C ILE A 102 -3.71 -18.52 5.65
N ALA A 103 -2.87 -18.24 4.65
CA ALA A 103 -1.63 -17.51 4.87
C ALA A 103 -1.92 -16.06 5.27
N ASP A 104 -1.25 -15.55 6.31
CA ASP A 104 -1.45 -14.20 6.84
C ASP A 104 -1.20 -13.11 5.80
N GLU A 105 -0.22 -13.28 4.91
CA GLU A 105 0.04 -12.37 3.80
C GLU A 105 -1.14 -12.27 2.83
N ARG A 106 -1.79 -13.41 2.50
CA ARG A 106 -2.96 -13.42 1.63
C ARG A 106 -4.14 -12.71 2.25
N ARG A 107 -4.29 -12.83 3.57
CA ARG A 107 -5.35 -12.16 4.32
C ARG A 107 -5.15 -10.65 4.33
N ARG A 108 -3.94 -10.17 4.61
CA ARG A 108 -3.60 -8.75 4.52
C ARG A 108 -3.86 -8.20 3.12
N ASN A 109 -3.43 -8.90 2.09
CA ASN A 109 -3.66 -8.51 0.71
C ASN A 109 -5.15 -8.47 0.34
N TYR A 110 -5.98 -9.36 0.89
CA TYR A 110 -7.42 -9.34 0.65
C TYR A 110 -8.06 -8.06 1.21
N PHE A 111 -7.72 -7.65 2.42
CA PHE A 111 -8.22 -6.39 2.99
C PHE A 111 -7.73 -5.17 2.21
N ARG A 112 -6.50 -5.18 1.73
CA ARG A 112 -5.95 -4.10 0.90
C ARG A 112 -6.60 -4.02 -0.48
N SER A 113 -6.89 -5.15 -1.11
CA SER A 113 -7.50 -5.21 -2.44
C SER A 113 -9.02 -4.96 -2.42
N GLY A 114 -9.67 -5.13 -1.28
CA GLY A 114 -11.12 -4.94 -1.12
C GLY A 114 -11.54 -3.49 -0.84
N ILE A 115 -10.65 -2.52 -1.06
CA ILE A 115 -10.97 -1.10 -0.83
C ILE A 115 -11.66 -0.54 -2.06
N ASP A 116 -12.93 -0.14 -1.89
CA ASP A 116 -13.70 0.60 -2.87
C ASP A 116 -13.67 2.10 -2.54
N VAL A 117 -13.29 2.91 -3.51
CA VAL A 117 -13.34 4.37 -3.39
C VAL A 117 -14.52 4.88 -4.19
N ILE A 118 -15.51 5.41 -3.49
CA ILE A 118 -16.73 5.95 -4.09
C ILE A 118 -16.60 7.47 -4.12
N ILE A 119 -16.76 8.06 -5.29
CA ILE A 119 -16.73 9.51 -5.51
C ILE A 119 -18.11 9.96 -6.00
N ASP A 120 -18.66 10.98 -5.35
CA ASP A 120 -19.89 11.64 -5.76
C ASP A 120 -19.57 13.00 -6.39
N ASP A 121 -19.72 13.09 -7.69
CA ASP A 121 -19.63 14.29 -8.51
C ASP A 121 -21.02 14.69 -9.06
N GLY A 122 -22.08 14.29 -8.34
CA GLY A 122 -23.48 14.36 -8.75
C GLY A 122 -24.05 12.99 -9.09
N ASN A 123 -23.18 11.96 -9.19
CA ASN A 123 -23.56 10.56 -9.33
C ASN A 123 -22.54 9.67 -8.59
N PRO A 124 -22.88 9.17 -7.38
CA PRO A 124 -21.95 8.36 -6.60
C PRO A 124 -21.66 7.05 -7.31
N THR A 125 -20.41 6.89 -7.75
CA THR A 125 -19.91 5.67 -8.41
C THR A 125 -18.50 5.33 -7.93
N ASN A 126 -18.14 4.06 -8.05
CA ASN A 126 -16.77 3.62 -7.77
C ASN A 126 -15.79 4.37 -8.70
N ILE A 127 -14.66 4.75 -8.16
CA ILE A 127 -13.62 5.50 -8.86
C ILE A 127 -13.15 4.79 -10.14
N GLU A 128 -13.26 3.48 -10.20
CA GLU A 128 -12.94 2.69 -11.42
C GLU A 128 -13.77 3.12 -12.63
N PHE A 129 -14.99 3.61 -12.41
CA PHE A 129 -15.89 4.09 -13.44
C PHE A 129 -15.83 5.61 -13.67
N LYS A 130 -14.94 6.33 -12.98
CA LYS A 130 -14.70 7.75 -13.18
C LYS A 130 -13.67 7.99 -14.30
N GLY A 131 -13.69 9.17 -14.88
CA GLY A 131 -12.69 9.58 -15.87
C GLY A 131 -11.28 9.68 -15.27
N ASP A 132 -10.26 9.54 -16.12
CA ASP A 132 -8.83 9.49 -15.70
C ASP A 132 -8.39 10.74 -14.94
N GLY A 133 -8.93 11.90 -15.28
CA GLY A 133 -8.66 13.14 -14.54
C GLY A 133 -9.10 13.08 -13.08
N ILE A 134 -10.27 12.52 -12.78
CA ILE A 134 -10.74 12.35 -11.39
C ILE A 134 -9.87 11.35 -10.65
N LYS A 135 -9.48 10.24 -11.29
CA LYS A 135 -8.59 9.24 -10.72
C LYS A 135 -7.23 9.85 -10.35
N SER A 136 -6.63 10.59 -11.29
CA SER A 136 -5.34 11.28 -11.09
C SER A 136 -5.40 12.30 -9.97
N LEU A 137 -6.42 13.16 -9.95
CA LEU A 137 -6.60 14.15 -8.89
C LEU A 137 -6.82 13.51 -7.52
N THR A 138 -7.55 12.40 -7.46
CA THR A 138 -7.76 11.67 -6.21
C THR A 138 -6.46 11.08 -5.68
N ALA A 139 -5.63 10.48 -6.55
CA ALA A 139 -4.32 9.97 -6.17
C ALA A 139 -3.41 11.09 -5.65
N ILE A 140 -3.32 12.21 -6.38
CA ILE A 140 -2.53 13.39 -5.97
C ILE A 140 -3.02 13.93 -4.62
N ALA A 141 -4.33 14.04 -4.42
CA ALA A 141 -4.92 14.55 -3.18
C ALA A 141 -4.58 13.66 -1.97
N LEU A 142 -4.65 12.33 -2.13
CA LEU A 142 -4.30 11.38 -1.08
C LEU A 142 -2.82 11.44 -0.73
N LEU A 143 -1.95 11.46 -1.73
CA LEU A 143 -0.51 11.52 -1.52
C LEU A 143 -0.08 12.87 -0.91
N LYS A 144 -0.70 13.99 -1.34
CA LYS A 144 -0.51 15.29 -0.72
C LYS A 144 -0.92 15.29 0.75
N GLU A 145 -2.09 14.77 1.07
CA GLU A 145 -2.56 14.70 2.47
C GLU A 145 -1.65 13.83 3.34
N HIS A 146 -1.09 12.76 2.78
CA HIS A 146 -0.09 11.95 3.46
C HIS A 146 1.20 12.76 3.72
N ALA A 147 1.69 13.45 2.70
CA ALA A 147 2.91 14.25 2.78
C ALA A 147 2.81 15.36 3.83
N LEU A 148 1.68 16.05 3.92
CA LEU A 148 1.46 17.15 4.87
C LEU A 148 1.48 16.74 6.36
N LYS A 149 1.43 15.44 6.67
CA LYS A 149 1.59 14.93 8.04
C LYS A 149 3.03 14.92 8.51
N SER A 150 3.99 15.11 7.62
CA SER A 150 5.42 15.20 7.94
C SER A 150 5.79 16.59 8.43
N SER A 151 6.85 16.71 9.25
CA SER A 151 7.26 17.97 9.87
C SER A 151 7.75 19.02 8.87
N THR A 152 8.36 18.61 7.77
CA THR A 152 8.82 19.51 6.69
C THR A 152 8.68 18.77 5.35
N PRO A 153 7.46 18.74 4.78
CA PRO A 153 7.19 18.00 3.57
C PRO A 153 7.76 18.71 2.34
N VAL A 154 8.48 17.99 1.51
CA VAL A 154 8.78 18.36 0.13
C VAL A 154 7.98 17.42 -0.75
N ILE A 155 7.10 17.96 -1.57
CA ILE A 155 6.27 17.19 -2.50
C ILE A 155 6.83 17.40 -3.90
N ILE A 156 7.18 16.33 -4.56
CA ILE A 156 7.63 16.33 -5.96
C ILE A 156 6.55 15.60 -6.75
N ILE A 157 5.94 16.28 -7.71
CA ILE A 157 4.90 15.72 -8.57
C ILE A 157 5.43 15.69 -9.99
N GLU A 158 5.41 14.53 -10.62
CA GLU A 158 5.81 14.36 -12.01
C GLU A 158 4.59 14.45 -12.92
N GLU A 159 4.67 15.27 -13.97
CA GLU A 159 3.61 15.45 -14.99
C GLU A 159 2.20 15.65 -14.38
N PRO A 160 2.02 16.59 -13.43
CA PRO A 160 0.74 16.75 -12.74
C PRO A 160 -0.43 17.13 -13.67
N GLU A 161 -0.12 17.64 -14.87
CA GLU A 161 -1.09 17.99 -15.91
C GLU A 161 -1.57 16.79 -16.72
N ALA A 162 -0.94 15.62 -16.60
CA ALA A 162 -1.32 14.45 -17.36
C ALA A 162 -2.79 14.09 -17.10
N HIS A 163 -3.57 13.96 -18.18
CA HIS A 163 -5.01 13.62 -18.16
C HIS A 163 -5.93 14.64 -17.48
N LEU A 164 -5.44 15.83 -17.09
CA LEU A 164 -6.24 16.87 -16.48
C LEU A 164 -6.80 17.86 -17.52
N HIS A 165 -8.04 18.28 -17.30
CA HIS A 165 -8.62 19.41 -18.05
C HIS A 165 -7.92 20.73 -17.63
N PRO A 166 -7.75 21.71 -18.53
CA PRO A 166 -7.08 22.98 -18.23
C PRO A 166 -7.56 23.71 -16.98
N GLU A 167 -8.83 23.63 -16.66
CA GLU A 167 -9.39 24.22 -15.43
C GLU A 167 -8.88 23.50 -14.18
N ALA A 168 -8.76 22.18 -14.22
CA ALA A 168 -8.21 21.39 -13.12
C ALA A 168 -6.73 21.66 -12.90
N ILE A 169 -5.96 21.92 -13.97
CA ILE A 169 -4.55 22.32 -13.87
C ILE A 169 -4.41 23.68 -13.16
N ASN A 170 -5.25 24.65 -13.51
CA ASN A 170 -5.25 25.95 -12.84
C ASN A 170 -5.61 25.85 -11.36
N GLN A 171 -6.56 25.00 -11.01
CA GLN A 171 -6.93 24.73 -9.61
C GLN A 171 -5.80 24.01 -8.87
N LEU A 172 -5.17 23.02 -9.48
CA LEU A 172 -4.04 22.29 -8.91
C LEU A 172 -2.89 23.24 -8.58
N ASN A 173 -2.51 24.14 -9.50
CA ASN A 173 -1.49 25.15 -9.30
C ASN A 173 -1.80 26.15 -8.17
N SER A 174 -3.07 26.34 -7.84
CA SER A 174 -3.47 27.22 -6.73
C SER A 174 -3.44 26.51 -5.36
N ILE A 175 -3.40 25.17 -5.37
CA ILE A 175 -3.47 24.32 -4.18
C ILE A 175 -2.09 23.80 -3.77
N ILE A 176 -1.16 23.66 -4.72
CA ILE A 176 0.24 23.26 -4.47
C ILE A 176 1.06 24.46 -4.04
#